data_d94f3a7a73daf60635c39c59503498aa
#
_entry.id   d94f3a7a73daf60635c39c59503498aa
#
_cell.length_a   1.000
_cell.length_b   1.000
_cell.length_c   1.000
_cell.angle_alpha   90.00
_cell.angle_beta   90.00
_cell.angle_gamma   90.00
#
_symmetry.space_group_name_H-M   'P 1'
#
loop_
_entity.id
_entity.type
_entity.pdbx_description
1 polymer ?
#
loop_
_entity_poly.entity_id
_entity_poly.type
_entity_poly.pdbx_seq_one_letter_code
_entity_poly.pdbx_strand_id
1 'polypeptide(L)'
;LAGMEAAKESGTKDLGKLVSELCGAPKDSVARRGCLLVEEALGNPAFEDLDWIVLTQKAREHGDAGVRAEAARCLGLLDPQLALPVVRQMASKDSSSRVRRAALLAALTLAPPTEEEDCSWALERFGAEESPEVRKALAVALGRHDLALIEKVAKALAVACEDSDWKVAACAAVSLGLTRCDLAPVTLSRLLQTSADWRLRGAAVVGLTKALHPDGLPPIIAALADSEPLVARTAHGYLSSLRPADAPGPDPEVWSQWWQETGSKRPLRDAKAQRERNRKYGYSTSHETIFRGMDVLVLESRGDHIQTVLERLAINHRLTSGAKVPESGLDAGGVFVSNCTGEMEPADIERLDWFVHVGGYLFGSCWALTETIQRLAPGIVGKLPTTGEVMNRVLASPCHKNSPYLEGVFGAGVQPIYSLVGSHLIEVQQPERVEVLVDSVQCAQDHGDGNLACWFQLGHGTIMDSANHFDVQGLTEATHLDKAEDRMAYAMDHMGASFALIRETAKEKFWGSNHRAAQEVFDDSVLRLLSNFVRLRR
;
A
#
# COMPACT_ATOMS: atom_id res chain seq x y z
N LEU A 1 -11.19 22.51 5.16
CA LEU A 1 -12.20 23.01 4.19
C LEU A 1 -12.74 24.39 4.58
N ALA A 2 -13.32 24.58 5.77
CA ALA A 2 -13.86 25.88 6.19
C ALA A 2 -12.79 27.01 6.20
N GLY A 3 -11.55 26.70 6.56
CA GLY A 3 -10.44 27.66 6.53
C GLY A 3 -10.01 28.03 5.10
N MET A 4 -10.06 27.10 4.15
CA MET A 4 -9.78 27.38 2.75
C MET A 4 -10.90 28.18 2.06
N GLU A 5 -12.16 27.92 2.39
CA GLU A 5 -13.27 28.73 1.86
C GLU A 5 -13.20 30.17 2.37
N ALA A 6 -12.93 30.38 3.67
CA ALA A 6 -12.68 31.70 4.23
C ALA A 6 -11.46 32.39 3.59
N ALA A 7 -10.39 31.65 3.31
CA ALA A 7 -9.19 32.18 2.65
C ALA A 7 -9.43 32.53 1.17
N LYS A 8 -10.33 31.85 0.47
CA LYS A 8 -10.73 32.19 -0.89
C LYS A 8 -11.48 33.54 -0.94
N GLU A 9 -12.20 33.87 0.11
CA GLU A 9 -12.94 35.13 0.22
C GLU A 9 -12.04 36.31 0.66
N SER A 10 -10.97 36.03 1.46
CA SER A 10 -10.10 37.06 2.05
C SER A 10 -8.78 37.31 1.30
N GLY A 11 -8.40 36.44 0.39
CA GLY A 11 -7.23 36.57 -0.49
C GLY A 11 -5.94 35.91 -0.01
N THR A 12 -4.93 35.84 -0.91
CA THR A 12 -3.66 35.07 -0.75
C THR A 12 -2.84 35.45 0.49
N LYS A 13 -2.86 36.71 0.91
CA LYS A 13 -2.08 37.17 2.08
C LYS A 13 -2.56 36.57 3.39
N ASP A 14 -3.87 36.38 3.51
CA ASP A 14 -4.48 35.86 4.73
C ASP A 14 -4.21 34.34 4.86
N LEU A 15 -4.21 33.60 3.76
CA LEU A 15 -3.80 32.19 3.78
C LEU A 15 -2.33 32.03 4.19
N GLY A 16 -1.41 32.80 3.61
CA GLY A 16 0.00 32.76 3.96
C GLY A 16 0.24 33.06 5.45
N LYS A 17 -0.45 34.06 5.99
CA LYS A 17 -0.40 34.37 7.42
C LYS A 17 -0.94 33.21 8.26
N LEU A 18 -2.10 32.66 7.92
CA LEU A 18 -2.71 31.55 8.62
C LEU A 18 -1.80 30.31 8.63
N VAL A 19 -1.22 29.93 7.49
CA VAL A 19 -0.27 28.80 7.39
C VAL A 19 0.96 29.04 8.28
N SER A 20 1.55 30.24 8.22
CA SER A 20 2.72 30.57 9.05
C SER A 20 2.42 30.56 10.56
N GLU A 21 1.24 31.01 10.96
CA GLU A 21 0.78 30.98 12.36
C GLU A 21 0.54 29.54 12.82
N LEU A 22 -0.16 28.73 12.01
CA LEU A 22 -0.42 27.33 12.32
C LEU A 22 0.87 26.51 12.38
N CYS A 23 1.77 26.64 11.40
CA CYS A 23 3.07 25.96 11.40
C CYS A 23 3.95 26.30 12.61
N GLY A 24 3.78 27.50 13.18
CA GLY A 24 4.49 27.92 14.39
C GLY A 24 3.74 27.70 15.70
N ALA A 25 2.58 27.06 15.67
CA ALA A 25 1.78 26.82 16.87
C ALA A 25 2.49 25.85 17.83
N PRO A 26 2.50 26.12 19.15
CA PRO A 26 3.17 25.25 20.12
C PRO A 26 2.50 23.88 20.29
N LYS A 27 1.25 23.74 19.88
CA LYS A 27 0.52 22.47 19.91
C LYS A 27 0.75 21.71 18.59
N ASP A 28 1.37 20.52 18.67
CA ASP A 28 1.79 19.70 17.53
C ASP A 28 0.67 19.43 16.52
N SER A 29 -0.55 19.09 17.00
CA SER A 29 -1.70 18.86 16.13
C SER A 29 -2.13 20.11 15.34
N VAL A 30 -1.91 21.30 15.88
CA VAL A 30 -2.20 22.57 15.20
C VAL A 30 -1.10 22.87 14.18
N ALA A 31 0.17 22.66 14.54
CA ALA A 31 1.29 22.85 13.62
C ALA A 31 1.19 21.92 12.39
N ARG A 32 0.80 20.66 12.59
CA ARG A 32 0.57 19.71 11.49
C ARG A 32 -0.57 20.14 10.56
N ARG A 33 -1.62 20.78 11.09
CA ARG A 33 -2.68 21.36 10.24
C ARG A 33 -2.16 22.45 9.31
N GLY A 34 -1.15 23.20 9.72
CA GLY A 34 -0.47 24.15 8.85
C GLY A 34 0.17 23.46 7.63
N CYS A 35 0.84 22.33 7.83
CA CYS A 35 1.42 21.54 6.74
C CYS A 35 0.31 20.97 5.81
N LEU A 36 -0.78 20.45 6.36
CA LEU A 36 -1.90 19.94 5.56
C LEU A 36 -2.56 21.04 4.70
N LEU A 37 -2.67 22.27 5.22
CA LEU A 37 -3.19 23.38 4.43
C LEU A 37 -2.27 23.74 3.25
N VAL A 38 -0.95 23.57 3.39
CA VAL A 38 -0.01 23.72 2.25
C VAL A 38 -0.35 22.71 1.16
N GLU A 39 -0.53 21.45 1.53
CA GLU A 39 -0.86 20.39 0.58
C GLU A 39 -2.20 20.65 -0.14
N GLU A 40 -3.22 21.03 0.61
CA GLU A 40 -4.53 21.35 0.05
C GLU A 40 -4.53 22.58 -0.86
N ALA A 41 -3.63 23.53 -0.61
CA ALA A 41 -3.51 24.77 -1.39
C ALA A 41 -2.64 24.58 -2.64
N LEU A 42 -1.78 23.56 -2.69
CA LEU A 42 -0.93 23.29 -3.83
C LEU A 42 -1.75 22.96 -5.08
N GLY A 43 -1.34 23.54 -6.21
CA GLY A 43 -2.06 23.41 -7.49
C GLY A 43 -3.29 24.29 -7.63
N ASN A 44 -3.60 25.16 -6.64
CA ASN A 44 -4.65 26.16 -6.78
C ASN A 44 -4.03 27.47 -7.33
N PRO A 45 -4.42 27.94 -8.53
CA PRO A 45 -3.86 29.13 -9.15
C PRO A 45 -3.98 30.41 -8.28
N ALA A 46 -4.96 30.44 -7.37
CA ALA A 46 -5.13 31.59 -6.48
C ALA A 46 -3.96 31.77 -5.47
N PHE A 47 -3.10 30.76 -5.32
CA PHE A 47 -2.03 30.72 -4.31
C PHE A 47 -0.64 30.49 -4.91
N GLU A 48 -0.46 30.64 -6.23
CA GLU A 48 0.81 30.42 -6.94
C GLU A 48 1.93 31.36 -6.46
N ASP A 49 1.58 32.58 -6.01
CA ASP A 49 2.56 33.58 -5.55
C ASP A 49 3.05 33.35 -4.10
N LEU A 50 2.60 32.33 -3.40
CA LEU A 50 3.00 32.08 -2.02
C LEU A 50 4.33 31.35 -1.95
N ASP A 51 5.27 31.88 -1.15
CA ASP A 51 6.54 31.22 -0.85
C ASP A 51 6.33 30.14 0.24
N TRP A 52 5.97 28.95 -0.20
CA TRP A 52 5.72 27.80 0.66
C TRP A 52 6.97 27.37 1.46
N ILE A 53 8.18 27.60 0.95
CA ILE A 53 9.43 27.32 1.66
C ILE A 53 9.55 28.18 2.92
N VAL A 54 9.25 29.47 2.80
CA VAL A 54 9.25 30.38 3.95
C VAL A 54 8.09 30.09 4.90
N LEU A 55 6.91 29.83 4.37
CA LEU A 55 5.71 29.56 5.19
C LEU A 55 5.86 28.29 6.05
N THR A 56 6.54 27.26 5.56
CA THR A 56 6.80 26.01 6.30
C THR A 56 8.02 26.08 7.24
N GLN A 57 8.77 27.18 7.25
CA GLN A 57 10.01 27.28 8.04
C GLN A 57 9.80 26.96 9.53
N LYS A 58 8.76 27.51 10.15
CA LYS A 58 8.47 27.29 11.56
C LYS A 58 8.15 25.80 11.87
N ALA A 59 7.48 25.11 10.95
CA ALA A 59 7.21 23.68 11.10
C ALA A 59 8.50 22.84 10.97
N ARG A 60 9.44 23.24 10.12
CA ARG A 60 10.76 22.58 9.98
C ARG A 60 11.66 22.76 11.20
N GLU A 61 11.48 23.85 11.92
CA GLU A 61 12.23 24.19 13.14
C GLU A 61 11.48 23.82 14.42
N HIS A 62 10.32 23.19 14.31
CA HIS A 62 9.47 22.83 15.44
C HIS A 62 10.17 21.81 16.38
N GLY A 63 9.89 21.89 17.69
CA GLY A 63 10.45 20.97 18.69
C GLY A 63 10.02 19.51 18.48
N ASP A 64 8.76 19.28 18.05
CA ASP A 64 8.23 17.93 17.77
C ASP A 64 8.75 17.38 16.43
N ALA A 65 9.32 16.17 16.48
CA ALA A 65 9.84 15.51 15.28
C ALA A 65 8.77 15.13 14.26
N GLY A 66 7.55 14.87 14.70
CA GLY A 66 6.43 14.55 13.80
C GLY A 66 6.00 15.77 12.98
N VAL A 67 6.01 16.97 13.57
CA VAL A 67 5.76 18.22 12.84
C VAL A 67 6.85 18.46 11.79
N ARG A 68 8.12 18.28 12.17
CA ARG A 68 9.23 18.42 11.22
C ARG A 68 9.17 17.39 10.09
N ALA A 69 8.79 16.14 10.40
CA ALA A 69 8.65 15.08 9.40
C ALA A 69 7.52 15.40 8.41
N GLU A 70 6.41 15.92 8.91
CA GLU A 70 5.29 16.34 8.06
C GLU A 70 5.66 17.54 7.17
N ALA A 71 6.40 18.50 7.71
CA ALA A 71 6.96 19.59 6.92
C ALA A 71 7.89 19.08 5.80
N ALA A 72 8.74 18.08 6.09
CA ALA A 72 9.59 17.46 5.09
C ALA A 72 8.78 16.76 3.98
N ARG A 73 7.69 16.06 4.34
CA ARG A 73 6.77 15.45 3.37
C ARG A 73 6.12 16.50 2.47
N CYS A 74 5.60 17.58 3.04
CA CYS A 74 5.02 18.68 2.28
C CYS A 74 6.01 19.32 1.30
N LEU A 75 7.27 19.51 1.72
CA LEU A 75 8.32 20.03 0.85
C LEU A 75 8.55 19.13 -0.38
N GLY A 76 8.34 17.82 -0.26
CA GLY A 76 8.41 16.87 -1.37
C GLY A 76 7.36 17.06 -2.47
N LEU A 77 6.40 17.94 -2.25
CA LEU A 77 5.34 18.29 -3.22
C LEU A 77 5.59 19.63 -3.92
N LEU A 78 6.64 20.36 -3.51
CA LEU A 78 6.95 21.68 -4.03
C LEU A 78 7.88 21.64 -5.25
N ASP A 79 8.22 22.82 -5.79
CA ASP A 79 9.20 22.96 -6.87
C ASP A 79 10.55 22.36 -6.46
N PRO A 80 11.10 21.41 -7.25
CA PRO A 80 12.38 20.77 -6.93
C PRO A 80 13.55 21.74 -6.75
N GLN A 81 13.62 22.82 -7.54
CA GLN A 81 14.71 23.77 -7.47
C GLN A 81 14.77 24.48 -6.10
N LEU A 82 13.63 24.70 -5.49
CA LEU A 82 13.53 25.38 -4.20
C LEU A 82 13.60 24.40 -3.02
N ALA A 83 12.92 23.27 -3.12
CA ALA A 83 12.73 22.36 -2.00
C ALA A 83 13.87 21.35 -1.82
N LEU A 84 14.52 20.90 -2.90
CA LEU A 84 15.54 19.84 -2.85
C LEU A 84 16.71 20.15 -1.91
N PRO A 85 17.32 21.37 -1.91
CA PRO A 85 18.40 21.68 -0.98
C PRO A 85 17.95 21.58 0.48
N VAL A 86 16.71 22.00 0.77
CA VAL A 86 16.15 21.99 2.13
C VAL A 86 15.91 20.57 2.61
N VAL A 87 15.24 19.74 1.82
CA VAL A 87 14.96 18.35 2.23
C VAL A 87 16.25 17.52 2.31
N ARG A 88 17.25 17.75 1.45
CA ARG A 88 18.56 17.11 1.55
C ARG A 88 19.28 17.48 2.84
N GLN A 89 19.18 18.74 3.27
CA GLN A 89 19.73 19.18 4.55
C GLN A 89 19.04 18.49 5.73
N MET A 90 17.70 18.43 5.72
CA MET A 90 16.92 17.73 6.76
C MET A 90 17.26 16.23 6.79
N ALA A 91 17.34 15.58 5.64
CA ALA A 91 17.69 14.16 5.50
C ALA A 91 19.09 13.84 6.05
N SER A 92 20.01 14.82 6.04
CA SER A 92 21.40 14.62 6.45
C SER A 92 21.66 15.01 7.90
N LYS A 93 20.93 15.99 8.45
CA LYS A 93 21.31 16.67 9.70
C LYS A 93 20.29 16.59 10.82
N ASP A 94 19.03 16.24 10.54
CA ASP A 94 18.04 16.17 11.62
C ASP A 94 18.39 15.05 12.61
N SER A 95 18.27 15.34 13.90
CA SER A 95 18.55 14.37 14.96
C SER A 95 17.58 13.18 14.97
N SER A 96 16.35 13.39 14.51
CA SER A 96 15.30 12.35 14.46
C SER A 96 15.38 11.52 13.17
N SER A 97 15.50 10.22 13.31
CA SER A 97 15.44 9.29 12.18
C SER A 97 14.09 9.37 11.43
N ARG A 98 13.01 9.67 12.14
CA ARG A 98 11.68 9.91 11.55
C ARG A 98 11.71 11.06 10.55
N VAL A 99 12.33 12.17 10.93
CA VAL A 99 12.49 13.36 10.05
C VAL A 99 13.43 13.04 8.90
N ARG A 100 14.59 12.41 9.19
CA ARG A 100 15.54 12.02 8.13
C ARG A 100 14.89 11.11 7.09
N ARG A 101 14.07 10.14 7.53
CA ARG A 101 13.31 9.26 6.63
C ARG A 101 12.33 10.04 5.74
N ALA A 102 11.50 10.90 6.32
CA ALA A 102 10.54 11.72 5.57
C ALA A 102 11.22 12.63 4.56
N ALA A 103 12.26 13.34 5.00
CA ALA A 103 13.03 14.24 4.15
C ALA A 103 13.80 13.51 3.03
N LEU A 104 14.31 12.31 3.30
CA LEU A 104 14.92 11.45 2.31
C LEU A 104 13.95 11.05 1.21
N LEU A 105 12.77 10.57 1.57
CA LEU A 105 11.74 10.17 0.60
C LEU A 105 11.26 11.37 -0.21
N ALA A 106 11.11 12.54 0.43
CA ALA A 106 10.82 13.80 -0.27
C ALA A 106 11.93 14.14 -1.29
N ALA A 107 13.20 14.04 -0.89
CA ALA A 107 14.33 14.31 -1.80
C ALA A 107 14.35 13.35 -3.00
N LEU A 108 14.09 12.05 -2.78
CA LEU A 108 14.02 11.04 -3.86
C LEU A 108 12.78 11.17 -4.75
N THR A 109 11.73 11.83 -4.26
CA THR A 109 10.55 12.19 -5.07
C THR A 109 10.86 13.37 -5.96
N LEU A 110 11.48 14.41 -5.43
CA LEU A 110 11.86 15.63 -6.15
C LEU A 110 12.98 15.40 -7.19
N ALA A 111 13.95 14.56 -6.82
CA ALA A 111 15.10 14.20 -7.65
C ALA A 111 15.32 12.68 -7.60
N PRO A 112 14.60 11.93 -8.45
CA PRO A 112 14.80 10.48 -8.55
C PRO A 112 16.25 10.15 -8.94
N PRO A 113 16.85 9.05 -8.42
CA PRO A 113 18.27 8.72 -8.65
C PRO A 113 18.54 8.18 -10.07
N THR A 114 17.92 8.79 -11.07
CA THR A 114 18.12 8.54 -12.51
C THR A 114 19.27 9.34 -13.10
N GLU A 115 19.70 10.39 -12.40
CA GLU A 115 20.89 11.18 -12.73
C GLU A 115 22.05 10.81 -11.80
N GLU A 116 23.30 10.99 -12.26
CA GLU A 116 24.50 10.54 -11.56
C GLU A 116 24.68 11.26 -10.21
N GLU A 117 24.40 12.55 -10.14
CA GLU A 117 24.53 13.36 -8.93
C GLU A 117 23.53 12.89 -7.85
N ASP A 118 22.26 12.71 -8.23
CA ASP A 118 21.21 12.31 -7.31
C ASP A 118 21.40 10.88 -6.82
N CYS A 119 21.84 10.00 -7.72
CA CYS A 119 22.19 8.62 -7.38
C CYS A 119 23.38 8.55 -6.42
N SER A 120 24.41 9.37 -6.64
CA SER A 120 25.59 9.46 -5.77
C SER A 120 25.22 9.95 -4.39
N TRP A 121 24.36 10.98 -4.31
CA TRP A 121 23.84 11.47 -3.03
C TRP A 121 23.05 10.39 -2.26
N ALA A 122 22.17 9.66 -2.95
CA ALA A 122 21.40 8.58 -2.33
C ALA A 122 22.31 7.46 -1.79
N LEU A 123 23.34 7.07 -2.54
CA LEU A 123 24.33 6.09 -2.12
C LEU A 123 25.16 6.55 -0.91
N GLU A 124 25.59 7.81 -0.89
CA GLU A 124 26.29 8.41 0.25
C GLU A 124 25.41 8.35 1.50
N ARG A 125 24.13 8.72 1.39
CA ARG A 125 23.19 8.64 2.50
C ARG A 125 22.96 7.20 2.97
N PHE A 126 22.88 6.24 2.05
CA PHE A 126 22.72 4.83 2.40
C PHE A 126 23.91 4.30 3.21
N GLY A 127 25.12 4.64 2.81
CA GLY A 127 26.35 4.24 3.51
C GLY A 127 26.56 4.91 4.87
N ALA A 128 26.01 6.11 5.07
CA ALA A 128 26.22 6.91 6.29
C ALA A 128 25.08 6.78 7.33
N GLU A 129 23.96 6.13 6.98
CA GLU A 129 22.78 6.12 7.85
C GLU A 129 22.85 5.04 8.92
N GLU A 130 22.68 5.43 10.17
CA GLU A 130 22.73 4.53 11.33
C GLU A 130 21.36 3.89 11.65
N SER A 131 20.25 4.58 11.33
CA SER A 131 18.91 4.09 11.64
C SER A 131 18.47 2.99 10.69
N PRO A 132 18.10 1.78 11.17
CA PRO A 132 17.58 0.70 10.32
C PRO A 132 16.32 1.11 9.54
N GLU A 133 15.44 1.93 10.15
CA GLU A 133 14.23 2.42 9.48
C GLU A 133 14.53 3.30 8.27
N VAL A 134 15.58 4.11 8.33
CA VAL A 134 16.02 4.96 7.22
C VAL A 134 16.79 4.13 6.19
N ARG A 135 17.69 3.23 6.63
CA ARG A 135 18.39 2.31 5.71
C ARG A 135 17.39 1.44 4.93
N LYS A 136 16.36 0.92 5.60
CA LYS A 136 15.29 0.17 4.94
C LYS A 136 14.57 0.99 3.87
N ALA A 137 14.20 2.23 4.18
CA ALA A 137 13.56 3.12 3.21
C ALA A 137 14.46 3.40 2.00
N LEU A 138 15.75 3.61 2.22
CA LEU A 138 16.74 3.76 1.14
C LEU A 138 16.90 2.49 0.32
N ALA A 139 17.01 1.34 0.95
CA ALA A 139 17.11 0.06 0.25
C ALA A 139 15.92 -0.13 -0.70
N VAL A 140 14.70 0.14 -0.22
CA VAL A 140 13.48 0.05 -1.05
C VAL A 140 13.51 1.07 -2.20
N ALA A 141 13.89 2.32 -1.94
CA ALA A 141 13.92 3.37 -2.96
C ALA A 141 14.98 3.13 -4.05
N LEU A 142 16.07 2.45 -3.71
CA LEU A 142 17.13 2.05 -4.64
C LEU A 142 16.81 0.76 -5.41
N GLY A 143 15.66 0.12 -5.16
CA GLY A 143 15.21 -1.08 -5.85
C GLY A 143 14.61 -0.79 -7.23
N ARG A 144 15.41 -0.25 -8.16
CA ARG A 144 14.98 0.14 -9.52
C ARG A 144 16.02 -0.28 -10.55
N HIS A 145 15.62 -0.40 -11.80
CA HIS A 145 16.50 -0.76 -12.93
C HIS A 145 16.90 0.43 -13.81
N ASP A 146 16.32 1.60 -13.55
CA ASP A 146 16.54 2.84 -14.32
C ASP A 146 17.51 3.82 -13.62
N LEU A 147 18.37 3.31 -12.73
CA LEU A 147 19.31 4.12 -11.96
C LEU A 147 20.57 4.47 -12.75
N ALA A 148 21.08 5.70 -12.55
CA ALA A 148 22.27 6.17 -13.25
C ALA A 148 23.53 5.36 -12.92
N LEU A 149 23.71 4.95 -11.66
CA LEU A 149 24.90 4.22 -11.17
C LEU A 149 24.54 2.80 -10.75
N ILE A 150 23.80 2.07 -11.60
CA ILE A 150 23.20 0.76 -11.27
C ILE A 150 24.20 -0.24 -10.68
N GLU A 151 25.43 -0.32 -11.19
CA GLU A 151 26.46 -1.22 -10.67
C GLU A 151 26.94 -0.85 -9.25
N LYS A 152 27.03 0.46 -8.94
CA LYS A 152 27.38 0.92 -7.60
C LYS A 152 26.21 0.67 -6.63
N VAL A 153 24.98 0.90 -7.08
CA VAL A 153 23.77 0.62 -6.30
C VAL A 153 23.68 -0.88 -6.00
N ALA A 154 23.87 -1.73 -6.99
CA ALA A 154 23.83 -3.17 -6.80
C ALA A 154 24.89 -3.66 -5.78
N LYS A 155 26.10 -3.10 -5.81
CA LYS A 155 27.14 -3.40 -4.81
C LYS A 155 26.74 -2.96 -3.41
N ALA A 156 26.16 -1.76 -3.27
CA ALA A 156 25.68 -1.27 -1.98
C ALA A 156 24.54 -2.12 -1.42
N LEU A 157 23.58 -2.51 -2.27
CA LEU A 157 22.48 -3.40 -1.90
C LEU A 157 22.99 -4.82 -1.55
N ALA A 158 24.00 -5.33 -2.27
CA ALA A 158 24.62 -6.62 -1.97
C ALA A 158 25.27 -6.63 -0.58
N VAL A 159 25.93 -5.54 -0.18
CA VAL A 159 26.44 -5.36 1.19
C VAL A 159 25.30 -5.29 2.20
N ALA A 160 24.24 -4.55 1.88
CA ALA A 160 23.08 -4.41 2.77
C ALA A 160 22.26 -5.71 2.94
N CYS A 161 22.42 -6.72 2.07
CA CYS A 161 21.87 -8.06 2.29
C CYS A 161 22.47 -8.76 3.53
N GLU A 162 23.57 -8.24 4.08
CA GLU A 162 24.24 -8.71 5.30
C GLU A 162 24.00 -7.75 6.49
N ASP A 163 23.04 -6.81 6.39
CA ASP A 163 22.70 -5.89 7.48
C ASP A 163 22.24 -6.67 8.72
N SER A 164 22.61 -6.17 9.89
CA SER A 164 22.23 -6.75 11.18
C SER A 164 20.72 -6.73 11.45
N ASP A 165 20.00 -5.79 10.85
CA ASP A 165 18.54 -5.76 10.86
C ASP A 165 18.00 -6.55 9.66
N TRP A 166 17.32 -7.66 9.95
CA TRP A 166 16.80 -8.55 8.92
C TRP A 166 15.81 -7.87 7.96
N LYS A 167 15.10 -6.82 8.41
CA LYS A 167 14.15 -6.08 7.55
C LYS A 167 14.90 -5.24 6.51
N VAL A 168 16.02 -4.66 6.91
CA VAL A 168 16.93 -3.97 5.96
C VAL A 168 17.50 -4.97 4.97
N ALA A 169 18.04 -6.08 5.47
CA ALA A 169 18.64 -7.12 4.63
C ALA A 169 17.63 -7.74 3.65
N ALA A 170 16.42 -8.05 4.10
CA ALA A 170 15.35 -8.59 3.25
C ALA A 170 14.92 -7.58 2.18
N CYS A 171 14.70 -6.31 2.54
CA CYS A 171 14.38 -5.26 1.57
C CYS A 171 15.52 -5.06 0.56
N ALA A 172 16.77 -5.09 1.01
CA ALA A 172 17.93 -4.98 0.13
C ALA A 172 18.02 -6.16 -0.86
N ALA A 173 17.72 -7.38 -0.42
CA ALA A 173 17.71 -8.56 -1.29
C ALA A 173 16.65 -8.45 -2.41
N VAL A 174 15.44 -8.01 -2.08
CA VAL A 174 14.39 -7.76 -3.07
C VAL A 174 14.81 -6.64 -4.02
N SER A 175 15.33 -5.53 -3.48
CA SER A 175 15.79 -4.37 -4.24
C SER A 175 16.94 -4.72 -5.18
N LEU A 176 17.90 -5.53 -4.73
CA LEU A 176 18.99 -6.03 -5.57
C LEU A 176 18.45 -6.79 -6.78
N GLY A 177 17.43 -7.63 -6.60
CA GLY A 177 16.74 -8.29 -7.71
C GLY A 177 16.09 -7.30 -8.68
N LEU A 178 15.47 -6.23 -8.18
CA LEU A 178 14.83 -5.20 -9.00
C LEU A 178 15.82 -4.38 -9.84
N THR A 179 17.10 -4.34 -9.47
CA THR A 179 18.14 -3.72 -10.31
C THR A 179 18.39 -4.47 -11.62
N ARG A 180 18.10 -5.77 -11.65
CA ARG A 180 18.32 -6.66 -12.83
C ARG A 180 19.75 -6.69 -13.35
N CYS A 181 20.73 -6.37 -12.49
CA CYS A 181 22.14 -6.46 -12.86
C CYS A 181 22.69 -7.87 -12.66
N ASP A 182 23.81 -8.19 -13.31
CA ASP A 182 24.44 -9.53 -13.27
C ASP A 182 24.94 -9.93 -11.86
N LEU A 183 25.14 -8.96 -10.97
CA LEU A 183 25.51 -9.24 -9.57
C LEU A 183 24.36 -9.85 -8.77
N ALA A 184 23.10 -9.55 -9.14
CA ALA A 184 21.93 -9.97 -8.38
C ALA A 184 21.80 -11.51 -8.27
N PRO A 185 21.81 -12.31 -9.36
CA PRO A 185 21.65 -13.75 -9.25
C PRO A 185 22.77 -14.39 -8.45
N VAL A 186 24.00 -13.93 -8.55
CA VAL A 186 25.15 -14.45 -7.81
C VAL A 186 25.03 -14.22 -6.31
N THR A 187 24.75 -12.98 -5.92
CA THR A 187 24.62 -12.58 -4.50
C THR A 187 23.43 -13.26 -3.84
N LEU A 188 22.26 -13.23 -4.51
CA LEU A 188 21.03 -13.79 -3.96
C LEU A 188 21.06 -15.31 -3.89
N SER A 189 21.70 -16.01 -4.85
CA SER A 189 21.90 -17.45 -4.77
C SER A 189 22.78 -17.83 -3.58
N ARG A 190 23.85 -17.07 -3.33
CA ARG A 190 24.71 -17.28 -2.16
C ARG A 190 23.89 -17.05 -0.86
N LEU A 191 23.13 -15.96 -0.77
CA LEU A 191 22.30 -15.64 0.41
C LEU A 191 21.29 -16.78 0.68
N LEU A 192 20.62 -17.28 -0.36
CA LEU A 192 19.67 -18.39 -0.27
C LEU A 192 20.35 -19.68 0.26
N GLN A 193 21.56 -19.97 -0.19
CA GLN A 193 22.27 -21.20 0.18
C GLN A 193 22.91 -21.16 1.56
N THR A 194 23.35 -19.98 2.01
CA THR A 194 24.22 -19.87 3.20
C THR A 194 23.52 -19.27 4.43
N SER A 195 22.38 -18.57 4.26
CA SER A 195 21.70 -17.96 5.40
C SER A 195 20.99 -18.98 6.28
N ALA A 196 21.25 -18.94 7.58
CA ALA A 196 20.50 -19.68 8.59
C ALA A 196 19.09 -19.09 8.81
N ASP A 197 18.91 -17.77 8.57
CA ASP A 197 17.63 -17.08 8.72
C ASP A 197 16.72 -17.33 7.51
N TRP A 198 15.61 -18.00 7.74
CA TRP A 198 14.62 -18.27 6.70
C TRP A 198 14.06 -17.01 6.02
N ARG A 199 13.98 -15.88 6.76
CA ARG A 199 13.48 -14.61 6.23
C ARG A 199 14.39 -14.09 5.12
N LEU A 200 15.69 -14.25 5.28
CA LEU A 200 16.67 -13.86 4.26
C LEU A 200 16.69 -14.84 3.09
N ARG A 201 16.53 -16.16 3.35
CA ARG A 201 16.37 -17.15 2.25
C ARG A 201 15.12 -16.85 1.43
N GLY A 202 13.98 -16.57 2.08
CA GLY A 202 12.75 -16.20 1.40
C GLY A 202 12.87 -14.89 0.61
N ALA A 203 13.51 -13.87 1.19
CA ALA A 203 13.77 -12.60 0.49
C ALA A 203 14.71 -12.80 -0.73
N ALA A 204 15.68 -13.69 -0.61
CA ALA A 204 16.56 -14.05 -1.74
C ALA A 204 15.77 -14.73 -2.88
N VAL A 205 14.83 -15.64 -2.56
CA VAL A 205 13.91 -16.20 -3.56
C VAL A 205 13.13 -15.10 -4.26
N VAL A 206 12.49 -14.18 -3.49
CA VAL A 206 11.75 -13.06 -4.07
C VAL A 206 12.65 -12.19 -4.95
N GLY A 207 13.84 -11.84 -4.47
CA GLY A 207 14.81 -11.06 -5.25
C GLY A 207 15.21 -11.75 -6.56
N LEU A 208 15.48 -13.07 -6.53
CA LEU A 208 15.78 -13.86 -7.74
C LEU A 208 14.61 -13.82 -8.75
N THR A 209 13.36 -13.86 -8.29
CA THR A 209 12.20 -13.72 -9.19
C THR A 209 12.13 -12.34 -9.88
N LYS A 210 12.63 -11.28 -9.20
CA LYS A 210 12.66 -9.90 -9.74
C LYS A 210 13.84 -9.66 -10.67
N ALA A 211 14.94 -10.38 -10.46
CA ALA A 211 16.13 -10.28 -11.29
C ALA A 211 15.88 -10.70 -12.75
N LEU A 212 14.92 -11.59 -12.98
CA LEU A 212 14.55 -12.12 -14.31
C LEU A 212 15.76 -12.68 -15.06
N HIS A 213 16.73 -13.23 -14.33
CA HIS A 213 17.96 -13.79 -14.88
C HIS A 213 17.91 -15.33 -14.90
N PRO A 214 18.34 -15.99 -16.01
CA PRO A 214 18.30 -17.45 -16.13
C PRO A 214 19.03 -18.18 -14.99
N ASP A 215 20.16 -17.64 -14.53
CA ASP A 215 20.96 -18.23 -13.47
C ASP A 215 20.26 -18.22 -12.09
N GLY A 216 19.18 -17.44 -11.95
CA GLY A 216 18.33 -17.42 -10.75
C GLY A 216 17.38 -18.63 -10.66
N LEU A 217 17.10 -19.34 -11.77
CA LEU A 217 16.12 -20.43 -11.79
C LEU A 217 16.59 -21.68 -11.05
N PRO A 218 17.83 -22.20 -11.26
CA PRO A 218 18.29 -23.37 -10.53
C PRO A 218 18.24 -23.19 -9.00
N PRO A 219 18.70 -22.07 -8.40
CA PRO A 219 18.53 -21.82 -6.97
C PRO A 219 17.06 -21.78 -6.52
N ILE A 220 16.15 -21.15 -7.29
CA ILE A 220 14.72 -21.14 -6.99
C ILE A 220 14.14 -22.56 -7.02
N ILE A 221 14.53 -23.39 -7.97
CA ILE A 221 14.10 -24.79 -8.03
C ILE A 221 14.61 -25.56 -6.80
N ALA A 222 15.85 -25.36 -6.39
CA ALA A 222 16.40 -25.97 -5.19
C ALA A 222 15.64 -25.55 -3.91
N ALA A 223 15.15 -24.31 -3.86
CA ALA A 223 14.37 -23.80 -2.74
C ALA A 223 13.01 -24.48 -2.55
N LEU A 224 12.53 -25.28 -3.51
CA LEU A 224 11.34 -26.14 -3.31
C LEU A 224 11.53 -27.16 -2.17
N ALA A 225 12.77 -27.51 -1.83
CA ALA A 225 13.11 -28.39 -0.73
C ALA A 225 13.53 -27.64 0.55
N ASP A 226 13.30 -26.33 0.65
CA ASP A 226 13.63 -25.56 1.85
C ASP A 226 12.84 -26.06 3.06
N SER A 227 13.48 -26.10 4.21
CA SER A 227 12.88 -26.54 5.48
C SER A 227 11.77 -25.61 5.98
N GLU A 228 11.78 -24.33 5.58
CA GLU A 228 10.71 -23.39 5.88
C GLU A 228 9.65 -23.43 4.77
N PRO A 229 8.41 -23.82 5.08
CA PRO A 229 7.34 -23.98 4.09
C PRO A 229 7.06 -22.69 3.29
N LEU A 230 7.26 -21.53 3.90
CA LEU A 230 7.01 -20.24 3.26
C LEU A 230 8.03 -19.95 2.14
N VAL A 231 9.30 -20.35 2.34
CA VAL A 231 10.35 -20.24 1.32
C VAL A 231 10.07 -21.18 0.14
N ALA A 232 9.78 -22.46 0.44
CA ALA A 232 9.44 -23.45 -0.58
C ALA A 232 8.21 -23.06 -1.40
N ARG A 233 7.17 -22.53 -0.73
CA ARG A 233 5.96 -22.08 -1.39
C ARG A 233 6.17 -20.86 -2.27
N THR A 234 6.95 -19.88 -1.80
CA THR A 234 7.31 -18.70 -2.61
C THR A 234 8.03 -19.13 -3.89
N ALA A 235 8.95 -20.08 -3.80
CA ALA A 235 9.61 -20.65 -4.97
C ALA A 235 8.62 -21.35 -5.91
N HIS A 236 7.74 -22.20 -5.36
CA HIS A 236 6.73 -22.92 -6.15
C HIS A 236 5.72 -21.98 -6.82
N GLY A 237 5.25 -20.93 -6.12
CA GLY A 237 4.33 -19.93 -6.68
C GLY A 237 4.92 -19.24 -7.91
N TYR A 238 6.19 -18.84 -7.84
CA TYR A 238 6.87 -18.27 -8.99
C TYR A 238 7.02 -19.25 -10.14
N LEU A 239 7.54 -20.45 -9.88
CA LEU A 239 7.73 -21.48 -10.90
C LEU A 239 6.40 -21.84 -11.58
N SER A 240 5.31 -21.96 -10.81
CA SER A 240 3.97 -22.21 -11.32
C SER A 240 3.49 -21.09 -12.24
N SER A 241 3.86 -19.84 -11.96
CA SER A 241 3.53 -18.71 -12.84
C SER A 241 4.20 -18.78 -14.22
N LEU A 242 5.30 -19.52 -14.35
CA LEU A 242 5.96 -19.77 -15.63
C LEU A 242 5.25 -20.86 -16.46
N ARG A 243 4.39 -21.68 -15.81
CA ARG A 243 3.63 -22.78 -16.42
C ARG A 243 2.16 -22.79 -15.94
N PRO A 244 1.39 -21.73 -16.19
CA PRO A 244 0.06 -21.56 -15.57
C PRO A 244 -0.96 -22.63 -16.01
N ALA A 245 -0.74 -23.31 -17.13
CA ALA A 245 -1.67 -24.32 -17.66
C ALA A 245 -1.39 -25.74 -17.12
N ASP A 246 -0.15 -26.05 -16.75
CA ASP A 246 0.30 -27.40 -16.46
C ASP A 246 1.42 -27.44 -15.39
N ALA A 247 1.35 -26.56 -14.40
CA ALA A 247 2.34 -26.49 -13.33
C ALA A 247 2.38 -27.83 -12.56
N PRO A 248 3.56 -28.47 -12.46
CA PRO A 248 3.71 -29.65 -11.60
C PRO A 248 3.67 -29.27 -10.12
N GLY A 249 3.56 -30.27 -9.25
CA GLY A 249 3.74 -30.09 -7.81
C GLY A 249 5.12 -29.55 -7.43
N PRO A 250 5.39 -29.30 -6.15
CA PRO A 250 6.64 -28.72 -5.66
C PRO A 250 7.78 -29.77 -5.61
N ASP A 251 8.04 -30.45 -6.73
CA ASP A 251 9.09 -31.47 -6.86
C ASP A 251 10.31 -30.87 -7.59
N PRO A 252 11.47 -30.71 -6.90
CA PRO A 252 12.67 -30.13 -7.50
C PRO A 252 13.19 -30.89 -8.73
N GLU A 253 13.04 -32.25 -8.77
CA GLU A 253 13.56 -33.05 -9.88
C GLU A 253 12.73 -32.78 -11.15
N VAL A 254 11.40 -32.76 -11.02
CA VAL A 254 10.48 -32.47 -12.13
C VAL A 254 10.71 -31.07 -12.70
N TRP A 255 10.90 -30.07 -11.83
CA TRP A 255 11.19 -28.70 -12.25
C TRP A 255 12.59 -28.56 -12.86
N SER A 256 13.60 -29.28 -12.37
CA SER A 256 14.95 -29.28 -12.93
C SER A 256 14.96 -29.89 -14.33
N GLN A 257 14.26 -31.01 -14.53
CA GLN A 257 14.13 -31.63 -15.85
C GLN A 257 13.43 -30.65 -16.83
N TRP A 258 12.30 -30.07 -16.44
CA TRP A 258 11.61 -29.08 -17.27
C TRP A 258 12.53 -27.90 -17.65
N TRP A 259 13.32 -27.39 -16.69
CA TRP A 259 14.23 -26.27 -16.95
C TRP A 259 15.29 -26.62 -17.97
N GLN A 260 15.91 -27.80 -17.84
CA GLN A 260 16.93 -28.29 -18.77
C GLN A 260 16.38 -28.50 -20.18
N GLU A 261 15.23 -29.10 -20.32
CA GLU A 261 14.65 -29.49 -21.61
C GLU A 261 13.97 -28.34 -22.34
N THR A 262 13.26 -27.50 -21.64
CA THR A 262 12.33 -26.53 -22.23
C THR A 262 12.46 -25.12 -21.65
N GLY A 263 12.54 -24.99 -20.33
CA GLY A 263 12.43 -23.71 -19.63
C GLY A 263 13.56 -22.75 -19.98
N SER A 264 14.81 -23.24 -20.04
CA SER A 264 16.01 -22.46 -20.34
C SER A 264 15.98 -21.79 -21.74
N LYS A 265 15.13 -22.28 -22.63
CA LYS A 265 14.94 -21.75 -23.98
C LYS A 265 13.89 -20.65 -24.05
N ARG A 266 13.18 -20.39 -22.95
CA ARG A 266 12.09 -19.39 -22.88
C ARG A 266 12.61 -18.10 -22.25
N PRO A 267 12.30 -16.92 -22.81
CA PRO A 267 12.65 -15.67 -22.18
C PRO A 267 11.85 -15.53 -20.87
N LEU A 268 12.54 -15.20 -19.80
CA LEU A 268 11.90 -14.80 -18.55
C LEU A 268 11.24 -13.45 -18.75
N ARG A 269 9.95 -13.33 -18.43
CA ARG A 269 9.17 -12.13 -18.67
C ARG A 269 8.70 -11.53 -17.36
N ASP A 270 8.81 -10.21 -17.28
CA ASP A 270 8.16 -9.42 -16.26
C ASP A 270 6.64 -9.43 -16.49
N ALA A 271 5.90 -10.01 -15.56
CA ALA A 271 4.44 -10.08 -15.65
C ALA A 271 3.81 -8.67 -15.67
N LYS A 272 4.42 -7.69 -14.97
CA LYS A 272 3.98 -6.29 -14.99
C LYS A 272 4.16 -5.68 -16.38
N ALA A 273 5.35 -5.79 -16.95
CA ALA A 273 5.63 -5.28 -18.30
C ALA A 273 4.73 -5.93 -19.36
N GLN A 274 4.39 -7.22 -19.18
CA GLN A 274 3.47 -7.89 -20.10
C GLN A 274 2.04 -7.35 -19.96
N ARG A 275 1.56 -7.09 -18.74
CA ARG A 275 0.23 -6.49 -18.50
C ARG A 275 0.16 -5.06 -19.05
N GLU A 276 1.18 -4.24 -18.82
CA GLU A 276 1.26 -2.89 -19.37
C GLU A 276 1.26 -2.90 -20.90
N ARG A 277 1.99 -3.83 -21.51
CA ARG A 277 1.98 -4.04 -22.95
C ARG A 277 0.58 -4.43 -23.44
N ASN A 278 -0.08 -5.36 -22.78
CA ASN A 278 -1.43 -5.78 -23.12
C ASN A 278 -2.42 -4.61 -23.05
N ARG A 279 -2.31 -3.77 -22.00
CA ARG A 279 -3.11 -2.54 -21.87
C ARG A 279 -2.84 -1.56 -23.02
N LYS A 280 -1.57 -1.32 -23.34
CA LYS A 280 -1.16 -0.39 -24.41
C LYS A 280 -1.68 -0.81 -25.78
N TYR A 281 -1.76 -2.10 -26.05
CA TYR A 281 -2.24 -2.63 -27.34
C TYR A 281 -3.73 -3.01 -27.33
N GLY A 282 -4.49 -2.62 -26.31
CA GLY A 282 -5.95 -2.82 -26.25
C GLY A 282 -6.38 -4.28 -26.10
N TYR A 283 -5.47 -5.18 -25.75
CA TYR A 283 -5.85 -6.54 -25.36
C TYR A 283 -6.71 -6.47 -24.10
N SER A 284 -7.89 -7.08 -24.17
CA SER A 284 -8.93 -7.06 -23.15
C SER A 284 -8.34 -7.18 -21.72
N THR A 285 -8.55 -6.15 -20.92
CA THR A 285 -8.40 -6.19 -19.48
C THR A 285 -9.75 -6.58 -18.88
N SER A 286 -10.32 -7.71 -19.29
CA SER A 286 -11.51 -8.22 -18.62
C SER A 286 -11.19 -8.41 -17.15
N HIS A 287 -12.20 -8.22 -16.29
CA HIS A 287 -12.08 -8.45 -14.85
C HIS A 287 -11.36 -9.77 -14.53
N GLU A 288 -11.70 -10.82 -15.24
CA GLU A 288 -11.08 -12.14 -15.16
C GLU A 288 -9.56 -12.17 -15.44
N THR A 289 -9.08 -11.35 -16.38
CA THR A 289 -7.65 -11.25 -16.69
C THR A 289 -6.85 -10.39 -15.69
N ILE A 290 -7.50 -9.43 -15.02
CA ILE A 290 -6.84 -8.56 -14.02
C ILE A 290 -6.47 -9.36 -12.78
N PHE A 291 -7.37 -10.24 -12.32
CA PHE A 291 -7.19 -11.03 -11.09
C PHE A 291 -6.62 -12.43 -11.32
N ARG A 292 -6.42 -12.81 -12.58
CA ARG A 292 -5.90 -14.13 -12.92
C ARG A 292 -4.49 -14.34 -12.39
N GLY A 293 -4.31 -15.41 -11.62
CA GLY A 293 -3.02 -15.78 -11.03
C GLY A 293 -2.62 -14.94 -9.81
N MET A 294 -3.53 -14.14 -9.25
CA MET A 294 -3.33 -13.54 -7.93
C MET A 294 -3.65 -14.59 -6.86
N ASP A 295 -2.76 -14.70 -5.88
CA ASP A 295 -3.02 -15.50 -4.68
C ASP A 295 -3.59 -14.59 -3.60
N VAL A 296 -4.86 -14.76 -3.26
CA VAL A 296 -5.53 -14.05 -2.18
C VAL A 296 -5.81 -15.04 -1.06
N LEU A 297 -5.20 -14.83 0.09
CA LEU A 297 -5.40 -15.63 1.30
C LEU A 297 -6.22 -14.83 2.30
N VAL A 298 -7.36 -15.37 2.73
CA VAL A 298 -8.28 -14.70 3.65
C VAL A 298 -8.25 -15.42 5.00
N LEU A 299 -7.99 -14.67 6.07
CA LEU A 299 -8.16 -15.15 7.44
C LEU A 299 -9.66 -15.20 7.77
N GLU A 300 -10.18 -16.41 7.99
CA GLU A 300 -11.56 -16.58 8.43
C GLU A 300 -11.77 -16.00 9.81
N SER A 301 -12.88 -15.32 9.99
CA SER A 301 -13.29 -14.77 11.27
C SER A 301 -14.82 -14.78 11.39
N ARG A 302 -15.30 -14.52 12.62
CA ARG A 302 -16.74 -14.43 12.91
C ARG A 302 -17.27 -12.99 12.80
N GLY A 303 -16.38 -12.00 12.78
CA GLY A 303 -16.76 -10.58 12.80
C GLY A 303 -16.98 -9.96 11.44
N ASP A 304 -16.35 -10.50 10.40
CA ASP A 304 -16.50 -10.03 9.02
C ASP A 304 -16.28 -11.17 8.03
N HIS A 305 -16.81 -11.06 6.80
CA HIS A 305 -16.77 -12.10 5.79
C HIS A 305 -16.37 -11.55 4.42
N ILE A 306 -15.18 -10.92 4.35
CA ILE A 306 -14.66 -10.34 3.09
C ILE A 306 -14.57 -11.39 1.96
N GLN A 307 -14.44 -12.68 2.29
CA GLN A 307 -14.50 -13.76 1.29
C GLN A 307 -15.77 -13.73 0.45
N THR A 308 -16.92 -13.38 1.02
CA THR A 308 -18.17 -13.27 0.27
C THR A 308 -18.13 -12.12 -0.74
N VAL A 309 -17.41 -11.06 -0.40
CA VAL A 309 -17.15 -9.93 -1.29
C VAL A 309 -16.25 -10.35 -2.45
N LEU A 310 -15.18 -11.11 -2.16
CA LEU A 310 -14.29 -11.64 -3.19
C LEU A 310 -15.01 -12.63 -4.14
N GLU A 311 -15.94 -13.45 -3.61
CA GLU A 311 -16.81 -14.32 -4.41
C GLU A 311 -17.67 -13.52 -5.38
N ARG A 312 -18.34 -12.45 -4.91
CA ARG A 312 -19.14 -11.55 -5.77
C ARG A 312 -18.31 -10.90 -6.87
N LEU A 313 -17.04 -10.58 -6.56
CA LEU A 313 -16.08 -10.03 -7.52
C LEU A 313 -15.45 -11.09 -8.44
N ALA A 314 -15.80 -12.37 -8.29
CA ALA A 314 -15.17 -13.48 -8.99
C ALA A 314 -13.63 -13.48 -8.84
N ILE A 315 -13.13 -13.07 -7.66
CA ILE A 315 -11.71 -13.10 -7.30
C ILE A 315 -11.43 -14.43 -6.60
N ASN A 316 -10.61 -15.26 -7.22
CA ASN A 316 -10.19 -16.52 -6.60
C ASN A 316 -9.43 -16.25 -5.31
N HIS A 317 -9.80 -16.93 -4.25
CA HIS A 317 -9.17 -16.82 -2.94
C HIS A 317 -9.12 -18.17 -2.23
N ARG A 318 -8.31 -18.24 -1.19
CA ARG A 318 -8.18 -19.37 -0.28
C ARG A 318 -8.49 -18.91 1.13
N LEU A 319 -9.04 -19.79 1.95
CA LEU A 319 -9.36 -19.51 3.34
C LEU A 319 -8.31 -20.11 4.26
N THR A 320 -8.04 -19.43 5.37
CA THR A 320 -7.21 -19.92 6.47
C THR A 320 -7.82 -19.53 7.81
N SER A 321 -7.60 -20.33 8.83
CA SER A 321 -7.94 -20.02 10.21
C SER A 321 -6.69 -19.66 11.01
N GLY A 322 -6.81 -18.86 12.08
CA GLY A 322 -5.73 -18.17 12.77
C GLY A 322 -4.46 -18.95 13.10
N ALA A 323 -4.59 -20.24 13.45
CA ALA A 323 -3.43 -21.09 13.76
C ALA A 323 -2.80 -21.76 12.53
N LYS A 324 -3.32 -21.52 11.31
CA LYS A 324 -2.92 -22.25 10.09
C LYS A 324 -2.42 -21.37 8.96
N VAL A 325 -2.19 -20.08 9.21
CA VAL A 325 -1.62 -19.16 8.20
C VAL A 325 -0.35 -19.73 7.55
N PRO A 326 0.61 -20.34 8.29
CA PRO A 326 1.79 -20.95 7.70
C PRO A 326 1.47 -22.15 6.83
N GLU A 327 0.55 -23.02 7.26
CA GLU A 327 0.17 -24.24 6.53
C GLU A 327 -0.60 -23.93 5.24
N SER A 328 -1.44 -22.88 5.28
CA SER A 328 -2.16 -22.39 4.11
C SER A 328 -1.26 -21.69 3.12
N GLY A 329 -0.11 -21.21 3.58
CA GLY A 329 1.00 -20.60 2.86
C GLY A 329 0.66 -19.25 2.22
N LEU A 330 1.43 -18.26 2.63
CA LEU A 330 1.49 -16.98 1.94
C LEU A 330 2.35 -17.13 0.67
N ASP A 331 1.93 -16.53 -0.42
CA ASP A 331 2.80 -16.26 -1.56
C ASP A 331 3.27 -14.82 -1.46
N ALA A 332 4.58 -14.57 -1.44
CA ALA A 332 5.16 -13.22 -1.38
C ALA A 332 4.65 -12.29 -2.50
N GLY A 333 4.08 -12.87 -3.53
CA GLY A 333 3.40 -12.18 -4.61
C GLY A 333 1.91 -11.92 -4.36
N GLY A 334 1.32 -12.35 -3.25
CA GLY A 334 -0.11 -12.36 -3.01
C GLY A 334 -0.67 -11.19 -2.22
N VAL A 335 -1.94 -11.37 -1.86
CA VAL A 335 -2.69 -10.49 -0.97
C VAL A 335 -3.15 -11.30 0.23
N PHE A 336 -2.93 -10.80 1.43
CA PHE A 336 -3.50 -11.33 2.66
C PHE A 336 -4.62 -10.43 3.15
N VAL A 337 -5.77 -11.02 3.45
CA VAL A 337 -6.92 -10.31 4.01
C VAL A 337 -7.13 -10.76 5.46
N SER A 338 -7.00 -9.83 6.39
CA SER A 338 -7.30 -10.05 7.81
C SER A 338 -8.71 -9.56 8.10
N ASN A 339 -9.66 -10.48 8.22
CA ASN A 339 -11.02 -10.15 8.66
C ASN A 339 -11.05 -9.75 10.13
N CYS A 340 -12.03 -8.98 10.55
CA CYS A 340 -12.36 -8.75 11.96
C CYS A 340 -12.69 -10.10 12.65
N THR A 341 -12.06 -10.50 13.78
CA THR A 341 -11.17 -9.73 14.66
C THR A 341 -9.72 -9.66 14.22
N GLY A 342 -9.21 -10.57 13.37
CA GLY A 342 -7.82 -10.57 12.93
C GLY A 342 -6.83 -11.20 13.93
N GLU A 343 -7.30 -11.96 14.92
CA GLU A 343 -6.46 -12.61 15.91
C GLU A 343 -5.51 -13.63 15.26
N MET A 344 -4.23 -13.52 15.56
CA MET A 344 -3.19 -14.41 15.08
C MET A 344 -2.14 -14.69 16.15
N GLU A 345 -1.54 -15.87 16.07
CA GLU A 345 -0.41 -16.25 16.92
C GLU A 345 0.83 -15.37 16.61
N PRO A 346 1.73 -15.16 17.59
CA PRO A 346 2.94 -14.35 17.37
C PRO A 346 3.80 -14.83 16.21
N ALA A 347 3.92 -16.13 15.99
CA ALA A 347 4.68 -16.70 14.88
C ALA A 347 4.07 -16.37 13.51
N ASP A 348 2.74 -16.26 13.42
CA ASP A 348 2.05 -15.89 12.20
C ASP A 348 2.17 -14.40 11.91
N ILE A 349 2.19 -13.57 12.96
CA ILE A 349 2.52 -12.14 12.83
C ILE A 349 3.95 -11.95 12.28
N GLU A 350 4.92 -12.75 12.73
CA GLU A 350 6.30 -12.68 12.21
C GLU A 350 6.36 -13.05 10.72
N ARG A 351 5.63 -14.08 10.30
CA ARG A 351 5.53 -14.47 8.89
C ARG A 351 4.82 -13.42 8.04
N LEU A 352 3.79 -12.81 8.58
CA LEU A 352 3.07 -11.74 7.91
C LEU A 352 3.92 -10.45 7.81
N ASP A 353 4.73 -10.15 8.84
CA ASP A 353 5.70 -9.05 8.83
C ASP A 353 6.73 -9.26 7.69
N TRP A 354 7.28 -10.47 7.58
CA TRP A 354 8.16 -10.81 6.47
C TRP A 354 7.45 -10.67 5.12
N PHE A 355 6.24 -11.23 5.00
CA PHE A 355 5.44 -11.19 3.77
C PHE A 355 5.25 -9.77 3.25
N VAL A 356 4.87 -8.83 4.13
CA VAL A 356 4.70 -7.43 3.74
C VAL A 356 6.04 -6.79 3.38
N HIS A 357 7.10 -7.03 4.15
CA HIS A 357 8.41 -6.42 3.87
C HIS A 357 8.99 -6.84 2.50
N VAL A 358 8.71 -8.04 2.04
CA VAL A 358 9.19 -8.52 0.73
C VAL A 358 8.26 -8.20 -0.45
N GLY A 359 7.11 -7.55 -0.22
CA GLY A 359 6.23 -7.05 -1.27
C GLY A 359 4.80 -7.56 -1.27
N GLY A 360 4.39 -8.32 -0.26
CA GLY A 360 3.00 -8.74 -0.07
C GLY A 360 2.07 -7.59 0.30
N TYR A 361 0.80 -7.71 -0.02
CA TYR A 361 -0.23 -6.73 0.31
C TYR A 361 -1.14 -7.26 1.42
N LEU A 362 -1.34 -6.44 2.46
CA LEU A 362 -2.20 -6.74 3.59
C LEU A 362 -3.40 -5.80 3.61
N PHE A 363 -4.59 -6.39 3.62
CA PHE A 363 -5.85 -5.67 3.84
C PHE A 363 -6.43 -6.07 5.19
N GLY A 364 -6.79 -5.09 6.04
CA GLY A 364 -7.46 -5.29 7.31
C GLY A 364 -8.84 -4.69 7.35
N SER A 365 -9.74 -5.28 8.14
CA SER A 365 -11.04 -4.70 8.46
C SER A 365 -11.23 -4.60 9.98
N CYS A 366 -11.74 -3.46 10.42
CA CYS A 366 -12.20 -3.21 11.78
C CYS A 366 -11.14 -3.55 12.86
N TRP A 367 -11.32 -4.62 13.65
CA TRP A 367 -10.39 -5.03 14.72
C TRP A 367 -9.07 -5.59 14.22
N ALA A 368 -8.94 -5.93 12.93
CA ALA A 368 -7.64 -6.26 12.35
C ALA A 368 -6.62 -5.12 12.51
N LEU A 369 -7.10 -3.89 12.71
CA LEU A 369 -6.25 -2.75 13.07
C LEU A 369 -5.41 -3.04 14.32
N THR A 370 -6.02 -3.55 15.40
CA THR A 370 -5.33 -3.81 16.68
C THR A 370 -4.66 -5.17 16.71
N GLU A 371 -5.35 -6.19 16.22
CA GLU A 371 -4.91 -7.58 16.37
C GLU A 371 -3.84 -7.98 15.33
N THR A 372 -3.83 -7.32 14.18
CA THR A 372 -2.89 -7.61 13.09
C THR A 372 -1.98 -6.41 12.81
N ILE A 373 -2.55 -5.28 12.34
CA ILE A 373 -1.78 -4.19 11.72
C ILE A 373 -0.90 -3.45 12.74
N GLN A 374 -1.43 -3.13 13.92
CA GLN A 374 -0.69 -2.43 14.96
C GLN A 374 0.48 -3.29 15.52
N ARG A 375 0.35 -4.61 15.47
CA ARG A 375 1.42 -5.54 15.86
C ARG A 375 2.55 -5.60 14.82
N LEU A 376 2.23 -5.45 13.53
CA LEU A 376 3.20 -5.41 12.41
C LEU A 376 3.90 -4.06 12.32
N ALA A 377 3.16 -2.99 12.50
CA ALA A 377 3.59 -1.62 12.26
C ALA A 377 3.33 -0.71 13.48
N PRO A 378 3.90 -1.03 14.64
CA PRO A 378 3.65 -0.26 15.86
C PRO A 378 4.06 1.19 15.71
N GLY A 379 3.21 2.11 16.18
CA GLY A 379 3.46 3.54 16.16
C GLY A 379 3.26 4.22 14.80
N ILE A 380 2.73 3.53 13.79
CA ILE A 380 2.35 4.14 12.50
C ILE A 380 0.86 4.49 12.52
N VAL A 381 0.03 3.51 12.81
CA VAL A 381 -1.42 3.64 13.02
C VAL A 381 -1.81 2.89 14.29
N GLY A 382 -2.96 3.22 14.84
CA GLY A 382 -3.51 2.54 15.98
C GLY A 382 -4.98 2.81 16.16
N LYS A 383 -5.56 2.23 17.20
CA LYS A 383 -6.93 2.52 17.62
C LYS A 383 -6.98 3.91 18.27
N LEU A 384 -7.97 4.71 17.88
CA LEU A 384 -8.20 6.02 18.47
C LEU A 384 -8.51 5.88 19.99
N PRO A 385 -7.67 6.43 20.90
CA PRO A 385 -7.77 6.15 22.34
C PRO A 385 -9.05 6.69 23.00
N THR A 386 -9.62 7.74 22.41
CA THR A 386 -10.80 8.44 22.96
C THR A 386 -12.11 7.73 22.69
N THR A 387 -12.10 6.69 21.87
CA THR A 387 -13.29 5.95 21.49
C THR A 387 -13.27 4.52 22.03
N GLY A 388 -14.42 4.07 22.54
CA GLY A 388 -14.75 2.66 22.60
C GLY A 388 -15.08 2.10 21.20
N GLU A 389 -15.92 1.08 21.16
CA GLU A 389 -16.52 0.61 19.91
C GLU A 389 -17.53 1.63 19.39
N VAL A 390 -17.45 1.93 18.11
CA VAL A 390 -18.38 2.85 17.43
C VAL A 390 -19.50 2.03 16.79
N MET A 391 -20.75 2.40 17.09
CA MET A 391 -21.98 1.72 16.63
C MET A 391 -22.83 2.69 15.82
N ASN A 392 -22.24 3.40 14.87
CA ASN A 392 -22.91 4.49 14.13
C ASN A 392 -22.94 4.21 12.63
N ARG A 393 -23.89 4.84 11.98
CA ARG A 393 -23.94 4.99 10.51
C ARG A 393 -23.44 6.36 10.16
N VAL A 394 -22.43 6.44 9.31
CA VAL A 394 -21.73 7.68 9.02
C VAL A 394 -21.59 7.90 7.52
N LEU A 395 -21.72 9.15 7.09
CA LEU A 395 -21.39 9.52 5.71
C LEU A 395 -19.88 9.44 5.53
N ALA A 396 -19.46 8.67 4.54
CA ALA A 396 -18.07 8.54 4.15
C ALA A 396 -17.71 9.57 3.09
N SER A 397 -16.54 10.17 3.22
CA SER A 397 -16.02 11.20 2.30
C SER A 397 -14.60 10.84 1.85
N PRO A 398 -14.23 11.11 0.58
CA PRO A 398 -12.86 10.90 0.12
C PRO A 398 -11.95 12.01 0.62
N CYS A 399 -10.79 11.65 1.18
CA CYS A 399 -9.75 12.60 1.56
C CYS A 399 -8.88 12.98 0.36
N HIS A 400 -8.48 12.02 -0.46
CA HIS A 400 -7.62 12.18 -1.64
C HIS A 400 -8.33 11.67 -2.91
N LYS A 401 -9.13 12.54 -3.55
CA LYS A 401 -9.98 12.17 -4.71
C LYS A 401 -9.21 11.55 -5.89
N ASN A 402 -7.92 11.86 -6.02
CA ASN A 402 -7.07 11.36 -7.10
C ASN A 402 -6.29 10.08 -6.72
N SER A 403 -6.51 9.54 -5.52
CA SER A 403 -5.87 8.28 -5.12
C SER A 403 -6.35 7.14 -6.02
N PRO A 404 -5.44 6.32 -6.58
CA PRO A 404 -5.82 5.20 -7.43
C PRO A 404 -6.63 4.13 -6.69
N TYR A 405 -6.55 4.11 -5.35
CA TYR A 405 -7.37 3.24 -4.51
C TYR A 405 -8.83 3.68 -4.47
N LEU A 406 -9.11 4.95 -4.73
CA LEU A 406 -10.46 5.53 -4.72
C LEU A 406 -11.11 5.60 -6.11
N GLU A 407 -10.49 5.03 -7.15
CA GLU A 407 -11.07 5.02 -8.49
C GLU A 407 -12.45 4.35 -8.49
N GLY A 408 -13.51 5.15 -8.74
CA GLY A 408 -14.90 4.72 -8.76
C GLY A 408 -15.53 4.37 -7.41
N VAL A 409 -14.81 4.55 -6.29
CA VAL A 409 -15.32 4.29 -4.93
C VAL A 409 -16.42 5.28 -4.55
N PHE A 410 -16.28 6.52 -4.98
CA PHE A 410 -17.26 7.59 -4.75
C PHE A 410 -17.87 8.03 -6.08
N GLY A 411 -19.18 7.87 -6.21
CA GLY A 411 -19.93 8.36 -7.36
C GLY A 411 -20.10 9.87 -7.33
N ALA A 412 -20.39 10.49 -8.48
CA ALA A 412 -20.66 11.92 -8.57
C ALA A 412 -21.95 12.29 -7.82
N GLY A 413 -21.81 13.01 -6.70
CA GLY A 413 -22.91 13.57 -5.94
C GLY A 413 -23.55 12.66 -4.89
N VAL A 414 -23.04 11.44 -4.67
CA VAL A 414 -23.54 10.54 -3.62
C VAL A 414 -22.39 10.13 -2.68
N GLN A 415 -22.60 10.35 -1.38
CA GLN A 415 -21.71 9.88 -0.34
C GLN A 415 -22.24 8.54 0.20
N PRO A 416 -21.47 7.44 0.16
CA PRO A 416 -21.88 6.19 0.75
C PRO A 416 -21.99 6.31 2.26
N ILE A 417 -22.93 5.58 2.83
CA ILE A 417 -23.11 5.49 4.29
C ILE A 417 -22.36 4.24 4.75
N TYR A 418 -21.30 4.43 5.54
CA TYR A 418 -20.58 3.33 6.17
C TYR A 418 -21.22 3.00 7.52
N SER A 419 -21.47 1.71 7.75
CA SER A 419 -22.00 1.22 9.01
C SER A 419 -20.86 0.72 9.89
N LEU A 420 -20.64 1.37 11.01
CA LEU A 420 -19.64 1.00 12.00
C LEU A 420 -20.33 0.17 13.08
N VAL A 421 -20.08 -1.13 13.08
CA VAL A 421 -20.71 -2.09 14.00
C VAL A 421 -19.64 -2.65 14.93
N GLY A 422 -19.46 -2.01 16.10
CA GLY A 422 -18.40 -2.36 17.02
C GLY A 422 -17.00 -2.04 16.52
N SER A 423 -16.87 -1.04 15.65
CA SER A 423 -15.63 -0.71 14.97
C SER A 423 -14.73 0.22 15.77
N HIS A 424 -13.43 0.17 15.49
CA HIS A 424 -12.47 1.15 15.97
C HIS A 424 -12.17 2.18 14.91
N LEU A 425 -12.15 3.47 15.29
CA LEU A 425 -11.63 4.51 14.42
C LEU A 425 -10.11 4.47 14.39
N ILE A 426 -9.54 4.85 13.24
CA ILE A 426 -8.11 4.77 12.98
C ILE A 426 -7.43 6.05 13.50
N GLU A 427 -6.49 5.91 14.45
CA GLU A 427 -5.55 6.96 14.82
C GLU A 427 -4.34 6.91 13.89
N VAL A 428 -4.06 7.99 13.19
CA VAL A 428 -2.82 8.13 12.40
C VAL A 428 -1.73 8.73 13.26
N GLN A 429 -0.76 7.91 13.68
CA GLN A 429 0.33 8.31 14.57
C GLN A 429 1.53 8.90 13.81
N GLN A 430 1.74 8.50 12.55
CA GLN A 430 2.77 9.04 11.65
C GLN A 430 2.13 9.51 10.34
N PRO A 431 1.52 10.71 10.30
CA PRO A 431 0.82 11.22 9.13
C PRO A 431 1.72 11.36 7.89
N GLU A 432 3.02 11.58 8.08
CA GLU A 432 3.99 11.61 6.99
C GLU A 432 4.21 10.25 6.29
N ARG A 433 3.63 9.17 6.83
CA ARG A 433 3.72 7.81 6.28
C ARG A 433 2.39 7.27 5.78
N VAL A 434 1.28 7.83 6.24
CA VAL A 434 -0.07 7.27 6.07
C VAL A 434 -0.90 8.19 5.21
N GLU A 435 -1.48 7.66 4.16
CA GLU A 435 -2.51 8.35 3.38
C GLU A 435 -3.88 7.92 3.88
N VAL A 436 -4.64 8.86 4.43
CA VAL A 436 -6.05 8.65 4.78
C VAL A 436 -6.86 8.72 3.49
N LEU A 437 -7.57 7.67 3.17
CA LEU A 437 -8.38 7.56 1.96
C LEU A 437 -9.81 8.04 2.16
N VAL A 438 -10.39 7.62 3.29
CA VAL A 438 -11.80 7.87 3.61
C VAL A 438 -11.91 8.37 5.03
N ASP A 439 -12.70 9.43 5.21
CA ASP A 439 -13.04 9.98 6.51
C ASP A 439 -14.56 10.17 6.69
N SER A 440 -14.95 10.56 7.90
CA SER A 440 -16.30 11.01 8.24
C SER A 440 -16.24 12.26 9.10
N VAL A 441 -16.84 13.33 8.60
CA VAL A 441 -16.98 14.60 9.35
C VAL A 441 -17.76 14.38 10.65
N GLN A 442 -18.77 13.51 10.63
CA GLN A 442 -19.55 13.18 11.82
C GLN A 442 -18.67 12.51 12.88
N CYS A 443 -17.88 11.49 12.50
CA CYS A 443 -16.96 10.85 13.43
C CYS A 443 -15.92 11.83 13.99
N ALA A 444 -15.41 12.73 13.16
CA ALA A 444 -14.47 13.76 13.61
C ALA A 444 -15.09 14.73 14.63
N GLN A 445 -16.36 15.07 14.47
CA GLN A 445 -17.10 15.91 15.43
C GLN A 445 -17.36 15.18 16.74
N ASP A 446 -17.78 13.92 16.67
CA ASP A 446 -18.21 13.15 17.86
C ASP A 446 -17.01 12.58 18.65
N HIS A 447 -15.91 12.26 17.97
CA HIS A 447 -14.80 11.50 18.55
C HIS A 447 -13.43 12.20 18.44
N GLY A 448 -13.34 13.33 17.73
CA GLY A 448 -12.11 14.10 17.54
C GLY A 448 -11.25 13.67 16.35
N ASP A 449 -11.53 12.53 15.75
CA ASP A 449 -10.95 12.05 14.50
C ASP A 449 -11.98 11.23 13.73
N GLY A 450 -11.87 11.21 12.40
CA GLY A 450 -12.87 10.61 11.51
C GLY A 450 -12.33 9.56 10.54
N ASN A 451 -11.07 9.15 10.67
CA ASN A 451 -10.42 8.27 9.71
C ASN A 451 -11.10 6.90 9.65
N LEU A 452 -11.65 6.56 8.47
CA LEU A 452 -12.35 5.30 8.22
C LEU A 452 -11.53 4.32 7.39
N ALA A 453 -10.68 4.80 6.48
CA ALA A 453 -9.77 3.95 5.73
C ALA A 453 -8.45 4.67 5.47
N CYS A 454 -7.36 3.92 5.56
CA CYS A 454 -6.02 4.43 5.28
C CYS A 454 -5.13 3.37 4.67
N TRP A 455 -4.03 3.80 4.05
CA TRP A 455 -2.98 2.90 3.59
C TRP A 455 -1.59 3.49 3.82
N PHE A 456 -0.59 2.61 3.86
CA PHE A 456 0.81 2.98 3.94
C PHE A 456 1.71 1.87 3.42
N GLN A 457 2.93 2.25 3.06
CA GLN A 457 3.94 1.31 2.60
C GLN A 457 4.78 0.79 3.78
N LEU A 458 5.02 -0.53 3.80
CA LEU A 458 5.91 -1.19 4.75
C LEU A 458 6.88 -2.12 4.00
N GLY A 459 8.17 -1.78 3.95
CA GLY A 459 9.12 -2.45 3.07
C GLY A 459 8.73 -2.28 1.61
N HIS A 460 8.70 -3.36 0.85
CA HIS A 460 8.21 -3.40 -0.54
C HIS A 460 6.70 -3.60 -0.66
N GLY A 461 6.02 -3.91 0.43
CA GLY A 461 4.59 -4.18 0.46
C GLY A 461 3.75 -3.00 0.91
N THR A 462 2.44 -3.22 0.93
CA THR A 462 1.43 -2.21 1.25
C THR A 462 0.44 -2.76 2.26
N ILE A 463 0.09 -1.94 3.23
CA ILE A 463 -0.96 -2.21 4.20
C ILE A 463 -2.10 -1.23 3.95
N MET A 464 -3.33 -1.73 3.92
CA MET A 464 -4.56 -0.95 3.94
C MET A 464 -5.44 -1.44 5.07
N ASP A 465 -6.05 -0.51 5.78
CA ASP A 465 -7.05 -0.80 6.80
C ASP A 465 -8.33 -0.03 6.56
N SER A 466 -9.47 -0.64 6.90
CA SER A 466 -10.78 -0.01 6.82
C SER A 466 -11.60 -0.32 8.07
N ALA A 467 -12.09 0.72 8.73
CA ALA A 467 -12.81 0.60 10.00
C ALA A 467 -14.16 -0.12 9.89
N ASN A 468 -14.73 -0.22 8.69
CA ASN A 468 -16.02 -0.87 8.47
C ASN A 468 -15.89 -2.39 8.31
N HIS A 469 -17.00 -3.10 8.55
CA HIS A 469 -17.20 -4.48 8.12
C HIS A 469 -17.71 -4.51 6.67
N PHE A 470 -17.35 -5.56 5.93
CA PHE A 470 -17.68 -5.68 4.51
C PHE A 470 -18.94 -6.52 4.25
N ASP A 471 -19.25 -7.47 5.11
CA ASP A 471 -20.40 -8.39 4.92
C ASP A 471 -21.56 -8.12 5.88
N VAL A 472 -21.31 -7.59 7.07
CA VAL A 472 -22.31 -7.46 8.16
C VAL A 472 -22.96 -6.08 8.17
N GLN A 473 -22.76 -5.28 7.14
CA GLN A 473 -23.28 -3.92 7.13
C GLN A 473 -24.78 -3.90 6.93
N GLY A 474 -25.48 -3.70 8.03
CA GLY A 474 -26.93 -3.59 8.05
C GLY A 474 -27.44 -2.54 7.10
N LEU A 475 -28.37 -2.94 6.28
CA LEU A 475 -29.09 -2.15 5.30
C LEU A 475 -29.56 -0.82 5.87
N THR A 476 -29.11 0.25 5.27
CA THR A 476 -29.66 1.57 5.50
C THR A 476 -30.67 1.93 4.43
N GLU A 477 -31.71 2.62 4.84
CA GLU A 477 -32.74 3.15 3.95
C GLU A 477 -32.13 4.17 2.99
N ALA A 478 -31.86 3.78 1.74
CA ALA A 478 -31.64 4.74 0.66
C ALA A 478 -33.00 5.20 0.15
N THR A 479 -33.60 6.12 0.89
CA THR A 479 -34.95 6.65 0.61
C THR A 479 -35.08 7.32 -0.74
N HIS A 480 -33.98 7.76 -1.36
CA HIS A 480 -33.93 8.41 -2.66
C HIS A 480 -33.84 7.46 -3.86
N LEU A 481 -33.64 6.17 -3.61
CA LEU A 481 -33.56 5.14 -4.66
C LEU A 481 -34.80 4.21 -4.69
N ASP A 482 -35.95 4.78 -4.40
CA ASP A 482 -37.20 4.01 -4.26
C ASP A 482 -37.69 3.38 -5.58
N LYS A 483 -37.39 4.00 -6.71
CA LYS A 483 -37.79 3.51 -8.02
C LYS A 483 -36.68 2.67 -8.68
N ALA A 484 -37.08 1.62 -9.40
CA ALA A 484 -36.11 0.79 -10.11
C ALA A 484 -35.30 1.57 -11.16
N GLU A 485 -35.95 2.57 -11.79
CA GLU A 485 -35.31 3.46 -12.78
C GLU A 485 -34.21 4.31 -12.15
N ASP A 486 -34.45 4.85 -10.95
CA ASP A 486 -33.46 5.65 -10.22
C ASP A 486 -32.26 4.80 -9.80
N ARG A 487 -32.48 3.55 -9.40
CA ARG A 487 -31.42 2.59 -9.08
C ARG A 487 -30.58 2.19 -10.30
N MET A 488 -31.22 1.97 -11.44
CA MET A 488 -30.53 1.67 -12.71
C MET A 488 -29.71 2.88 -13.18
N ALA A 489 -30.30 4.08 -13.14
CA ALA A 489 -29.60 5.32 -13.47
C ALA A 489 -28.38 5.53 -12.55
N TYR A 490 -28.55 5.34 -11.25
CA TYR A 490 -27.45 5.41 -10.29
C TYR A 490 -26.33 4.40 -10.62
N ALA A 491 -26.70 3.15 -10.90
CA ALA A 491 -25.73 2.12 -11.24
C ALA A 491 -24.95 2.45 -12.53
N MET A 492 -25.60 3.01 -13.54
CA MET A 492 -24.94 3.44 -14.79
C MET A 492 -24.09 4.68 -14.60
N ASP A 493 -24.64 5.72 -13.98
CA ASP A 493 -24.04 7.06 -13.95
C ASP A 493 -22.97 7.20 -12.87
N HIS A 494 -23.12 6.48 -11.75
CA HIS A 494 -22.26 6.61 -10.58
C HIS A 494 -21.39 5.40 -10.32
N MET A 495 -21.85 4.19 -10.69
CA MET A 495 -21.12 2.95 -10.46
C MET A 495 -20.39 2.45 -11.71
N GLY A 496 -20.59 3.09 -12.87
CA GLY A 496 -19.99 2.68 -14.14
C GLY A 496 -20.48 1.32 -14.63
N ALA A 497 -21.66 0.86 -14.17
CA ALA A 497 -22.24 -0.39 -14.64
C ALA A 497 -22.58 -0.30 -16.13
N SER A 498 -22.16 -1.31 -16.90
CA SER A 498 -22.53 -1.36 -18.32
C SER A 498 -24.02 -1.59 -18.51
N PHE A 499 -24.59 -1.04 -19.57
CA PHE A 499 -25.99 -1.30 -19.93
C PHE A 499 -26.28 -2.81 -20.09
N ALA A 500 -25.28 -3.58 -20.52
CA ALA A 500 -25.40 -5.03 -20.62
C ALA A 500 -25.58 -5.70 -19.25
N LEU A 501 -24.78 -5.29 -18.24
CA LEU A 501 -24.90 -5.77 -16.87
C LEU A 501 -26.24 -5.40 -16.24
N ILE A 502 -26.67 -4.14 -16.41
CA ILE A 502 -27.99 -3.68 -15.93
C ILE A 502 -29.14 -4.50 -16.55
N ARG A 503 -29.05 -4.76 -17.84
CA ARG A 503 -30.09 -5.55 -18.56
C ARG A 503 -30.10 -7.02 -18.13
N GLU A 504 -28.98 -7.58 -17.78
CA GLU A 504 -28.86 -8.97 -17.31
C GLU A 504 -29.39 -9.10 -15.88
N THR A 505 -29.03 -8.22 -14.99
CA THR A 505 -29.48 -8.18 -13.60
C THR A 505 -30.96 -7.76 -13.48
N ALA A 506 -31.47 -6.94 -14.38
CA ALA A 506 -32.88 -6.56 -14.41
C ALA A 506 -33.83 -7.76 -14.64
N LYS A 507 -33.35 -8.84 -15.29
CA LYS A 507 -34.13 -10.07 -15.49
C LYS A 507 -34.34 -10.89 -14.21
N GLU A 508 -33.49 -10.71 -13.22
CA GLU A 508 -33.47 -11.53 -12.00
C GLU A 508 -34.36 -10.99 -10.87
N LYS A 509 -35.22 -10.02 -11.09
CA LYS A 509 -36.00 -9.30 -10.05
C LYS A 509 -35.11 -8.62 -8.98
N PHE A 510 -33.85 -8.43 -9.28
CA PHE A 510 -32.81 -7.92 -8.38
C PHE A 510 -33.12 -6.49 -7.92
N TRP A 511 -33.74 -5.68 -8.78
CA TRP A 511 -34.03 -4.27 -8.55
C TRP A 511 -35.35 -3.99 -7.81
N GLY A 512 -35.97 -5.03 -7.28
CA GLY A 512 -37.37 -4.99 -6.79
C GLY A 512 -37.58 -4.58 -5.33
N SER A 513 -36.55 -4.33 -4.52
CA SER A 513 -36.74 -3.92 -3.12
C SER A 513 -35.77 -2.83 -2.69
N ASN A 514 -36.27 -1.85 -1.91
CA ASN A 514 -35.50 -0.70 -1.42
C ASN A 514 -34.28 -1.10 -0.56
N HIS A 515 -34.40 -2.17 0.20
CA HIS A 515 -33.30 -2.71 1.01
C HIS A 515 -32.10 -3.17 0.19
N ARG A 516 -32.33 -3.79 -0.98
CA ARG A 516 -31.24 -4.25 -1.84
C ARG A 516 -30.50 -3.12 -2.52
N ALA A 517 -31.18 -2.04 -2.91
CA ALA A 517 -30.55 -0.94 -3.62
C ALA A 517 -29.54 -0.16 -2.74
N ALA A 518 -29.88 0.07 -1.47
CA ALA A 518 -28.96 0.72 -0.54
C ALA A 518 -27.73 -0.15 -0.23
N GLN A 519 -27.95 -1.46 -0.09
CA GLN A 519 -26.88 -2.42 0.09
C GLN A 519 -25.96 -2.44 -1.14
N GLU A 520 -26.52 -2.36 -2.33
CA GLU A 520 -25.73 -2.37 -3.57
C GLU A 520 -24.87 -1.12 -3.73
N VAL A 521 -25.39 0.07 -3.39
CA VAL A 521 -24.60 1.33 -3.40
C VAL A 521 -23.45 1.24 -2.43
N PHE A 522 -23.69 0.74 -1.22
CA PHE A 522 -22.66 0.53 -0.22
C PHE A 522 -21.67 -0.54 -0.67
N ASP A 523 -22.19 -1.71 -1.07
CA ASP A 523 -21.39 -2.84 -1.55
C ASP A 523 -20.48 -2.40 -2.71
N ASP A 524 -20.97 -1.59 -3.65
CA ASP A 524 -20.15 -1.10 -4.75
C ASP A 524 -18.98 -0.23 -4.28
N SER A 525 -19.20 0.67 -3.32
CA SER A 525 -18.13 1.51 -2.77
C SER A 525 -17.02 0.67 -2.15
N VAL A 526 -17.36 -0.24 -1.25
CA VAL A 526 -16.37 -1.09 -0.56
C VAL A 526 -15.81 -2.18 -1.48
N LEU A 527 -16.61 -2.74 -2.39
CA LEU A 527 -16.17 -3.66 -3.43
C LEU A 527 -15.10 -3.03 -4.30
N ARG A 528 -15.28 -1.77 -4.71
CA ARG A 528 -14.30 -1.04 -5.51
C ARG A 528 -13.03 -0.73 -4.71
N LEU A 529 -13.14 -0.33 -3.44
CA LEU A 529 -11.98 -0.11 -2.59
C LEU A 529 -11.13 -1.38 -2.48
N LEU A 530 -11.74 -2.52 -2.15
CA LEU A 530 -11.05 -3.81 -2.08
C LEU A 530 -10.51 -4.25 -3.44
N SER A 531 -11.32 -4.15 -4.50
CA SER A 531 -10.92 -4.48 -5.87
C SER A 531 -9.74 -3.65 -6.33
N ASN A 532 -9.75 -2.34 -6.07
CA ASN A 532 -8.64 -1.44 -6.41
C ASN A 532 -7.38 -1.82 -5.64
N PHE A 533 -7.50 -2.15 -4.34
CA PHE A 533 -6.36 -2.59 -3.54
C PHE A 533 -5.74 -3.87 -4.11
N VAL A 534 -6.56 -4.89 -4.38
CA VAL A 534 -6.09 -6.16 -4.97
C VAL A 534 -5.51 -5.93 -6.37
N ARG A 535 -6.17 -5.11 -7.21
CA ARG A 535 -5.73 -4.79 -8.57
C ARG A 535 -4.38 -4.04 -8.61
N LEU A 536 -4.17 -3.15 -7.67
CA LEU A 536 -2.95 -2.32 -7.60
C LEU A 536 -1.76 -3.07 -7.00
N ARG A 537 -2.00 -4.25 -6.46
CA ARG A 537 -0.94 -5.18 -6.12
C ARG A 537 -0.26 -5.67 -7.41
N ARG A 538 0.89 -5.09 -7.73
CA ARG A 538 1.60 -5.37 -8.98
C ARG A 538 3.09 -5.57 -8.76
#